data_10a755aa563504bbe723a6dffae87141
#
_entry.id   10a755aa563504bbe723a6dffae87141
#
_cell.length_a   1.000
_cell.length_b   1.000
_cell.length_c   1.000
_cell.angle_alpha   90.00
_cell.angle_beta   90.00
_cell.angle_gamma   90.00
#
_symmetry.space_group_name_H-M   'P 1'
#
loop_
_entity.id
_entity.type
_entity.pdbx_description
1 polymer ?
#
loop_
_entity_poly.entity_id
_entity_poly.type
_entity_poly.pdbx_seq_one_letter_code
_entity_poly.pdbx_strand_id
1 'polypeptide(L)'
;AVYPKVTVLFSPERRGKTAALNRAIPYIKTSYTIFTDANTMLNVESIKKIMTCFTDPKTGCVAGEKRIENKDKDNAASGGEGFYWRYESKLKAWDSKLYSAVGAAGELFAIRTKLFNPMPEDTLLDDFILSLRIAMQGYKIAYCDKAYAIESGSADMHEEQKRKVRIAAGGLQSIA
;
A
#
# COMPACT_ATOMS: atom_id res chain seq x y z
N ALA A 1 -23.13 -4.40 17.12
CA ALA A 1 -21.86 -3.75 16.76
C ALA A 1 -22.01 -2.25 17.06
N VAL A 2 -20.99 -1.65 17.70
CA VAL A 2 -20.97 -0.21 18.02
C VAL A 2 -20.93 0.65 16.77
N TYR A 3 -20.45 0.10 15.66
CA TYR A 3 -20.34 0.76 14.35
C TYR A 3 -21.09 -0.04 13.29
N PRO A 4 -22.31 0.34 12.88
CA PRO A 4 -23.14 -0.44 11.97
C PRO A 4 -22.58 -0.56 10.54
N LYS A 5 -21.61 0.29 10.19
CA LYS A 5 -20.92 0.24 8.88
C LYS A 5 -19.62 -0.59 8.88
N VAL A 6 -19.26 -1.18 10.01
CA VAL A 6 -18.04 -2.01 10.13
C VAL A 6 -18.44 -3.48 10.04
N THR A 7 -17.83 -4.18 9.10
CA THR A 7 -17.94 -5.65 8.99
C THR A 7 -16.62 -6.28 9.42
N VAL A 8 -16.69 -7.18 10.41
CA VAL A 8 -15.53 -7.94 10.88
C VAL A 8 -15.57 -9.33 10.28
N LEU A 9 -14.49 -9.69 9.56
CA LEU A 9 -14.29 -11.03 9.04
C LEU A 9 -13.22 -11.74 9.86
N PHE A 10 -13.62 -12.78 10.55
CA PHE A 10 -12.75 -13.58 11.43
C PHE A 10 -12.48 -14.97 10.83
N SER A 11 -11.26 -15.46 11.02
CA SER A 11 -10.90 -16.86 10.78
C SER A 11 -9.99 -17.32 11.94
N PRO A 12 -10.27 -18.48 12.56
CA PRO A 12 -9.42 -19.01 13.62
C PRO A 12 -8.03 -19.39 13.11
N GLU A 13 -7.90 -19.75 11.84
CA GLU A 13 -6.64 -20.11 11.22
C GLU A 13 -5.92 -18.87 10.68
N ARG A 14 -4.65 -18.70 11.05
CA ARG A 14 -3.78 -17.62 10.57
C ARG A 14 -3.11 -18.05 9.28
N ARG A 15 -3.62 -17.56 8.14
CA ARG A 15 -3.11 -17.85 6.80
C ARG A 15 -2.45 -16.63 6.12
N GLY A 16 -2.12 -15.61 6.90
CA GLY A 16 -1.44 -14.41 6.41
C GLY A 16 -2.38 -13.32 5.86
N LYS A 17 -1.76 -12.18 5.49
CA LYS A 17 -2.47 -10.98 5.01
C LYS A 17 -3.17 -11.24 3.68
N THR A 18 -2.48 -11.89 2.73
CA THR A 18 -3.01 -12.18 1.39
C THR A 18 -4.27 -13.04 1.44
N ALA A 19 -4.28 -14.09 2.28
CA ALA A 19 -5.47 -14.91 2.49
C ALA A 19 -6.65 -14.11 3.07
N ALA A 20 -6.36 -13.17 3.99
CA ALA A 20 -7.38 -12.28 4.54
C ALA A 20 -7.95 -11.34 3.49
N LEU A 21 -7.12 -10.77 2.61
CA LEU A 21 -7.54 -9.92 1.50
C LEU A 21 -8.41 -10.70 0.51
N ASN A 22 -7.95 -11.86 0.05
CA ASN A 22 -8.71 -12.72 -0.87
C ASN A 22 -10.11 -13.05 -0.31
N ARG A 23 -10.20 -13.29 1.00
CA ARG A 23 -11.47 -13.57 1.69
C ARG A 23 -12.35 -12.33 1.80
N ALA A 24 -11.79 -11.13 1.95
CA ALA A 24 -12.55 -9.91 2.17
C ALA A 24 -13.19 -9.37 0.89
N ILE A 25 -12.51 -9.47 -0.24
CA ILE A 25 -12.95 -8.88 -1.52
C ILE A 25 -14.38 -9.28 -1.93
N PRO A 26 -14.83 -10.53 -1.83
CA PRO A 26 -16.20 -10.90 -2.23
C PRO A 26 -17.31 -10.16 -1.46
N TYR A 27 -17.00 -9.60 -0.30
CA TYR A 27 -17.96 -8.81 0.49
C TYR A 27 -18.02 -7.34 0.07
N ILE A 28 -17.07 -6.88 -0.76
CA ILE A 28 -16.99 -5.48 -1.20
C ILE A 28 -17.88 -5.25 -2.40
N LYS A 29 -18.84 -4.33 -2.25
CA LYS A 29 -19.82 -3.98 -3.30
C LYS A 29 -19.55 -2.64 -3.97
N THR A 30 -18.52 -1.91 -3.51
CA THR A 30 -18.15 -0.58 -4.03
C THR A 30 -17.26 -0.71 -5.25
N SER A 31 -17.32 0.29 -6.14
CA SER A 31 -16.48 0.33 -7.36
C SER A 31 -15.00 0.49 -7.08
N TYR A 32 -14.64 0.99 -5.90
CA TYR A 32 -13.27 1.22 -5.47
C TYR A 32 -13.04 0.61 -4.10
N THR A 33 -11.86 0.04 -3.90
CA THR A 33 -11.40 -0.51 -2.63
C THR A 33 -10.14 0.21 -2.21
N ILE A 34 -10.09 0.66 -0.95
CA ILE A 34 -8.92 1.27 -0.33
C ILE A 34 -8.36 0.29 0.68
N PHE A 35 -7.06 0.06 0.61
CA PHE A 35 -6.30 -0.78 1.53
C PHE A 35 -5.45 0.11 2.42
N THR A 36 -5.39 -0.23 3.69
CA THR A 36 -4.52 0.43 4.67
C THR A 36 -4.11 -0.56 5.74
N ASP A 37 -2.91 -0.40 6.28
CA ASP A 37 -2.44 -1.20 7.41
C ASP A 37 -3.07 -0.70 8.71
N ALA A 38 -3.27 -1.62 9.67
CA ALA A 38 -3.96 -1.32 10.93
C ALA A 38 -3.15 -0.40 11.86
N ASN A 39 -1.84 -0.27 11.66
CA ASN A 39 -0.92 0.56 12.45
C ASN A 39 -0.63 1.93 11.83
N THR A 40 -1.35 2.33 10.77
CA THR A 40 -1.16 3.59 10.08
C THR A 40 -2.28 4.59 10.35
N MET A 41 -1.94 5.86 10.39
CA MET A 41 -2.90 6.97 10.50
C MET A 41 -2.98 7.72 9.17
N LEU A 42 -4.17 7.80 8.61
CA LEU A 42 -4.42 8.50 7.36
C LEU A 42 -4.65 10.00 7.61
N ASN A 43 -4.20 10.85 6.68
CA ASN A 43 -4.60 12.25 6.72
C ASN A 43 -6.09 12.41 6.35
N VAL A 44 -6.72 13.43 6.89
CA VAL A 44 -8.19 13.67 6.83
C VAL A 44 -8.72 13.64 5.39
N GLU A 45 -7.97 14.18 4.44
CA GLU A 45 -8.40 14.27 3.04
C GLU A 45 -7.94 13.10 2.15
N SER A 46 -7.22 12.11 2.69
CA SER A 46 -6.58 11.03 1.92
C SER A 46 -7.55 10.34 0.97
N ILE A 47 -8.71 9.93 1.45
CA ILE A 47 -9.72 9.25 0.63
C ILE A 47 -10.18 10.14 -0.52
N LYS A 48 -10.50 11.41 -0.24
CA LYS A 48 -10.93 12.38 -1.25
C LYS A 48 -9.85 12.59 -2.32
N LYS A 49 -8.59 12.72 -1.92
CA LYS A 49 -7.46 12.91 -2.83
C LYS A 49 -7.21 11.67 -3.70
N ILE A 50 -7.28 10.48 -3.13
CA ILE A 50 -7.21 9.22 -3.89
C ILE A 50 -8.32 9.16 -4.94
N MET A 51 -9.55 9.48 -4.57
CA MET A 51 -10.68 9.41 -5.49
C MET A 51 -10.53 10.37 -6.68
N THR A 52 -9.89 11.52 -6.51
CA THR A 52 -9.62 12.43 -7.64
C THR A 52 -8.64 11.84 -8.68
N CYS A 53 -7.76 10.92 -8.29
CA CYS A 53 -6.85 10.27 -9.24
C CYS A 53 -7.59 9.26 -10.14
N PHE A 54 -8.75 8.75 -9.75
CA PHE A 54 -9.56 7.84 -10.56
C PHE A 54 -10.45 8.53 -11.59
N THR A 55 -10.39 9.86 -11.72
CA THR A 55 -11.06 10.58 -12.82
C THR A 55 -10.48 10.21 -14.18
N ASP A 56 -9.18 9.84 -14.25
CA ASP A 56 -8.62 9.20 -15.44
C ASP A 56 -9.09 7.74 -15.51
N PRO A 57 -9.84 7.33 -16.54
CA PRO A 57 -10.31 5.96 -16.70
C PRO A 57 -9.16 4.93 -16.86
N LYS A 58 -7.98 5.36 -17.25
CA LYS A 58 -6.77 4.52 -17.34
C LYS A 58 -6.14 4.25 -15.97
N THR A 59 -6.47 5.00 -14.93
CA THR A 59 -5.98 4.74 -13.58
C THR A 59 -6.70 3.53 -13.00
N GLY A 60 -5.97 2.44 -12.79
CA GLY A 60 -6.48 1.20 -12.17
C GLY A 60 -6.11 1.08 -10.68
N CYS A 61 -4.97 1.66 -10.31
CA CYS A 61 -4.45 1.70 -8.96
C CYS A 61 -3.99 3.12 -8.60
N VAL A 62 -4.11 3.50 -7.34
CA VAL A 62 -3.57 4.75 -6.78
C VAL A 62 -2.76 4.41 -5.55
N ALA A 63 -1.47 4.73 -5.58
CA ALA A 63 -0.57 4.62 -4.44
C ALA A 63 -0.56 5.93 -3.65
N GLY A 64 -0.81 5.87 -2.36
CA GLY A 64 -0.59 6.97 -1.43
C GLY A 64 0.87 7.11 -1.03
N GLU A 65 1.18 8.16 -0.30
CA GLU A 65 2.51 8.41 0.24
C GLU A 65 2.66 7.80 1.63
N LYS A 66 3.78 7.14 1.88
CA LYS A 66 4.20 6.74 3.21
C LYS A 66 4.94 7.87 3.89
N ARG A 67 4.58 8.18 5.14
CA ARG A 67 5.33 9.10 6.02
C ARG A 67 5.65 8.42 7.32
N ILE A 68 6.88 8.61 7.79
CA ILE A 68 7.33 8.09 9.07
C ILE A 68 7.27 9.23 10.09
N GLU A 69 6.64 8.99 11.23
CA GLU A 69 6.64 9.92 12.36
C GLU A 69 8.02 9.87 13.04
N ASN A 70 8.84 10.90 12.83
CA ASN A 70 10.11 11.02 13.52
C ASN A 70 9.86 11.49 14.96
N LYS A 71 9.87 10.57 15.92
CA LYS A 71 9.80 10.90 17.36
C LYS A 71 11.12 11.43 17.92
N ASP A 72 12.25 11.08 17.31
CA ASP A 72 13.60 11.52 17.74
C ASP A 72 14.32 12.24 16.61
N LYS A 73 14.41 13.57 16.72
CA LYS A 73 15.14 14.42 15.77
C LYS A 73 16.67 14.25 15.83
N ASP A 74 17.19 13.54 16.83
CA ASP A 74 18.62 13.51 17.16
C ASP A 74 19.37 12.22 16.77
N ASN A 75 18.71 11.23 16.17
CA ASN A 75 19.38 10.01 15.73
C ASN A 75 19.81 10.08 14.26
N ALA A 76 21.12 9.98 14.00
CA ALA A 76 21.72 9.97 12.67
C ALA A 76 21.14 8.89 11.74
N ALA A 77 20.65 7.77 12.30
CA ALA A 77 19.95 6.70 11.56
C ALA A 77 18.59 7.18 11.00
N SER A 78 17.85 8.01 11.74
CA SER A 78 16.56 8.57 11.31
C SER A 78 16.72 9.58 10.16
N GLY A 79 17.89 10.26 10.08
CA GLY A 79 18.21 11.20 9.00
C GLY A 79 18.36 10.51 7.64
N GLY A 80 19.02 9.35 7.59
CA GLY A 80 19.21 8.55 6.37
C GLY A 80 17.93 7.93 5.84
N GLU A 81 17.11 7.40 6.72
CA GLU A 81 15.82 6.80 6.36
C GLU A 81 14.85 7.87 5.81
N GLY A 82 14.75 9.03 6.45
CA GLY A 82 13.92 10.14 5.97
C GLY A 82 14.37 10.72 4.63
N PHE A 83 15.70 10.68 4.32
CA PHE A 83 16.22 11.07 3.02
C PHE A 83 15.83 10.05 1.93
N TYR A 84 15.98 8.75 2.22
CA TYR A 84 15.61 7.67 1.31
C TYR A 84 14.13 7.74 0.92
N TRP A 85 13.23 7.90 1.89
CA TRP A 85 11.79 7.99 1.63
C TRP A 85 11.42 9.23 0.80
N ARG A 86 12.07 10.38 1.05
CA ARG A 86 11.85 11.59 0.22
C ARG A 86 12.34 11.40 -1.21
N TYR A 87 13.44 10.69 -1.40
CA TYR A 87 13.95 10.37 -2.73
C TYR A 87 12.98 9.42 -3.46
N GLU A 88 12.55 8.35 -2.82
CA GLU A 88 11.60 7.39 -3.38
C GLU A 88 10.25 8.06 -3.74
N SER A 89 9.71 8.91 -2.86
CA SER A 89 8.49 9.67 -3.13
C SER A 89 8.63 10.56 -4.37
N LYS A 90 9.77 11.21 -4.56
CA LYS A 90 10.03 12.02 -5.76
C LYS A 90 10.09 11.16 -7.02
N LEU A 91 10.75 10.01 -6.97
CA LEU A 91 10.79 9.08 -8.11
C LEU A 91 9.38 8.62 -8.48
N LYS A 92 8.59 8.15 -7.52
CA LYS A 92 7.19 7.76 -7.75
C LYS A 92 6.34 8.88 -8.34
N ALA A 93 6.56 10.13 -7.88
CA ALA A 93 5.86 11.29 -8.42
C ALA A 93 6.26 11.59 -9.87
N TRP A 94 7.53 11.44 -10.23
CA TRP A 94 8.01 11.64 -11.58
C TRP A 94 7.53 10.52 -12.52
N ASP A 95 7.64 9.26 -12.10
CA ASP A 95 7.17 8.10 -12.87
C ASP A 95 5.66 8.23 -13.16
N SER A 96 4.88 8.57 -12.12
CA SER A 96 3.43 8.79 -12.28
C SER A 96 3.09 9.94 -13.23
N LYS A 97 3.91 11.00 -13.26
CA LYS A 97 3.74 12.11 -14.21
C LYS A 97 4.14 11.73 -15.63
N LEU A 98 5.19 10.92 -15.79
CA LEU A 98 5.62 10.42 -17.09
C LEU A 98 4.57 9.48 -17.67
N TYR A 99 4.15 8.48 -16.92
CA TYR A 99 3.14 7.52 -17.34
C TYR A 99 2.48 6.78 -16.18
N SER A 100 3.24 6.04 -15.36
CA SER A 100 2.75 5.18 -14.28
C SER A 100 3.83 5.02 -13.21
N ALA A 101 3.46 5.11 -11.93
CA ALA A 101 4.35 4.70 -10.86
C ALA A 101 4.61 3.19 -10.91
N VAL A 102 5.70 2.75 -10.28
CA VAL A 102 6.07 1.34 -10.15
C VAL A 102 5.65 0.84 -8.77
N GLY A 103 4.57 0.08 -8.73
CA GLY A 103 4.07 -0.54 -7.50
C GLY A 103 3.36 0.42 -6.52
N ALA A 104 2.54 -0.15 -5.68
CA ALA A 104 1.92 0.52 -4.53
C ALA A 104 2.62 0.10 -3.23
N ALA A 105 2.43 0.87 -2.17
CA ALA A 105 2.90 0.56 -0.83
C ALA A 105 1.70 0.21 0.07
N GLY A 106 1.86 -0.80 0.93
CA GLY A 106 0.78 -1.40 1.70
C GLY A 106 0.10 -0.48 2.71
N GLU A 107 0.78 0.59 3.10
CA GLU A 107 0.29 1.54 4.09
C GLU A 107 -0.94 2.32 3.62
N LEU A 108 -1.02 2.61 2.32
CA LEU A 108 -2.18 3.25 1.71
C LEU A 108 -2.17 3.09 0.19
N PHE A 109 -3.12 2.34 -0.33
CA PHE A 109 -3.38 2.32 -1.77
C PHE A 109 -4.84 2.01 -2.07
N ALA A 110 -5.26 2.27 -3.29
CA ALA A 110 -6.62 2.01 -3.75
C ALA A 110 -6.63 1.41 -5.15
N ILE A 111 -7.64 0.61 -5.44
CA ILE A 111 -7.83 0.01 -6.76
C ILE A 111 -9.29 0.17 -7.24
N ARG A 112 -9.50 0.02 -8.54
CA ARG A 112 -10.83 -0.33 -9.03
C ARG A 112 -11.14 -1.77 -8.60
N THR A 113 -12.17 -1.98 -7.80
CA THR A 113 -12.49 -3.28 -7.18
C THR A 113 -12.55 -4.41 -8.21
N LYS A 114 -13.10 -4.15 -9.39
CA LYS A 114 -13.19 -5.12 -10.49
C LYS A 114 -11.83 -5.63 -11.02
N LEU A 115 -10.73 -4.95 -10.72
CA LEU A 115 -9.38 -5.32 -11.15
C LEU A 115 -8.65 -6.20 -10.13
N PHE A 116 -9.29 -6.48 -9.00
CA PHE A 116 -8.72 -7.41 -8.03
C PHE A 116 -8.77 -8.83 -8.57
N ASN A 117 -7.62 -9.46 -8.64
CA ASN A 117 -7.50 -10.90 -8.89
C ASN A 117 -6.92 -11.56 -7.65
N PRO A 118 -7.51 -12.65 -7.14
CA PRO A 118 -6.97 -13.38 -6.00
C PRO A 118 -5.50 -13.73 -6.22
N MET A 119 -4.72 -13.58 -5.17
CA MET A 119 -3.28 -13.85 -5.16
C MET A 119 -3.00 -15.17 -4.44
N PRO A 120 -1.91 -15.89 -4.79
CA PRO A 120 -1.41 -16.99 -3.98
C PRO A 120 -1.23 -16.55 -2.52
N GLU A 121 -1.60 -17.42 -1.57
CA GLU A 121 -1.61 -17.05 -0.15
C GLU A 121 -0.20 -16.83 0.43
N ASP A 122 0.82 -17.41 -0.20
CA ASP A 122 2.24 -17.24 0.10
C ASP A 122 2.86 -15.96 -0.48
N THR A 123 2.06 -15.11 -1.13
CA THR A 123 2.53 -13.82 -1.65
C THR A 123 3.01 -12.92 -0.50
N LEU A 124 4.31 -12.54 -0.55
CA LEU A 124 4.97 -11.76 0.50
C LEU A 124 4.72 -10.25 0.40
N LEU A 125 4.59 -9.73 -0.83
CA LEU A 125 4.35 -8.31 -1.13
C LEU A 125 3.03 -8.17 -1.87
N ASP A 126 1.93 -8.32 -1.16
CA ASP A 126 0.57 -8.30 -1.69
C ASP A 126 0.22 -7.01 -2.43
N ASP A 127 0.60 -5.87 -1.89
CA ASP A 127 0.42 -4.54 -2.44
C ASP A 127 1.16 -4.35 -3.78
N PHE A 128 2.43 -4.73 -3.79
CA PHE A 128 3.27 -4.65 -4.98
C PHE A 128 2.78 -5.56 -6.10
N ILE A 129 2.54 -6.85 -5.80
CA ILE A 129 2.07 -7.83 -6.78
C ILE A 129 0.70 -7.45 -7.34
N LEU A 130 -0.25 -7.02 -6.48
CA LEU A 130 -1.57 -6.60 -6.91
C LEU A 130 -1.50 -5.41 -7.86
N SER A 131 -0.71 -4.38 -7.51
CA SER A 131 -0.56 -3.20 -8.35
C SER A 131 0.13 -3.50 -9.68
N LEU A 132 1.15 -4.38 -9.71
CA LEU A 132 1.77 -4.82 -10.95
C LEU A 132 0.81 -5.60 -11.85
N ARG A 133 0.00 -6.52 -11.29
CA ARG A 133 -1.02 -7.25 -12.05
C ARG A 133 -2.05 -6.31 -12.69
N ILE A 134 -2.38 -5.21 -12.03
CA ILE A 134 -3.25 -4.15 -12.58
C ILE A 134 -2.53 -3.42 -13.73
N ALA A 135 -1.25 -3.12 -13.58
CA ALA A 135 -0.46 -2.50 -14.65
C ALA A 135 -0.33 -3.42 -15.87
N MET A 136 -0.14 -4.73 -15.68
CA MET A 136 -0.10 -5.73 -16.75
C MET A 136 -1.43 -5.83 -17.54
N GLN A 137 -2.55 -5.44 -16.94
CA GLN A 137 -3.85 -5.31 -17.62
C GLN A 137 -3.99 -4.02 -18.44
N GLY A 138 -2.93 -3.21 -18.55
CA GLY A 138 -2.90 -1.97 -19.31
C GLY A 138 -3.38 -0.73 -18.55
N TYR A 139 -3.61 -0.85 -17.24
CA TYR A 139 -3.95 0.29 -16.39
C TYR A 139 -2.71 0.98 -15.82
N LYS A 140 -2.88 2.23 -15.41
CA LYS A 140 -1.84 3.02 -14.75
C LYS A 140 -1.93 2.90 -13.24
N ILE A 141 -0.78 2.99 -12.58
CA ILE A 141 -0.65 3.24 -11.16
C ILE A 141 -0.37 4.73 -10.97
N ALA A 142 -1.34 5.48 -10.46
CA ALA A 142 -1.16 6.89 -10.15
C ALA A 142 -0.54 7.04 -8.74
N TYR A 143 0.35 8.01 -8.56
CA TYR A 143 0.88 8.36 -7.25
C TYR A 143 0.22 9.63 -6.72
N CYS A 144 -0.27 9.58 -5.49
CA CYS A 144 -0.98 10.68 -4.84
C CYS A 144 -0.24 11.11 -3.55
N ASP A 145 0.69 12.06 -3.67
CA ASP A 145 1.48 12.64 -2.58
C ASP A 145 0.64 13.38 -1.53
N LYS A 146 -0.57 13.81 -1.91
CA LYS A 146 -1.53 14.50 -1.03
C LYS A 146 -2.37 13.55 -0.17
N ALA A 147 -2.36 12.27 -0.48
CA ALA A 147 -2.95 11.21 0.31
C ALA A 147 -1.83 10.42 0.98
N TYR A 148 -1.69 10.54 2.29
CA TYR A 148 -0.59 9.91 2.98
C TYR A 148 -1.02 9.15 4.24
N ALA A 149 -0.27 8.10 4.53
CA ALA A 149 -0.35 7.31 5.74
C ALA A 149 0.88 7.58 6.61
N ILE A 150 0.67 7.86 7.88
CA ILE A 150 1.73 8.05 8.88
C ILE A 150 1.88 6.75 9.64
N GLU A 151 3.09 6.21 9.66
CA GLU A 151 3.47 5.05 10.44
C GLU A 151 4.46 5.47 11.52
N SER A 152 4.30 4.93 12.73
CA SER A 152 5.32 5.07 13.77
C SER A 152 6.55 4.27 13.36
N GLY A 153 7.73 4.88 13.42
CA GLY A 153 8.98 4.19 13.11
C GLY A 153 9.17 2.91 13.92
N SER A 154 9.84 1.92 13.34
CA SER A 154 10.17 0.66 14.03
C SER A 154 10.96 0.95 15.30
N ALA A 155 10.48 0.47 16.45
CA ALA A 155 11.14 0.67 17.73
C ALA A 155 12.37 -0.25 17.91
N ASP A 156 12.54 -1.29 17.08
CA ASP A 156 13.56 -2.33 17.22
C ASP A 156 14.26 -2.62 15.89
N MET A 157 15.60 -2.58 15.90
CA MET A 157 16.48 -2.92 14.78
C MET A 157 16.27 -4.38 14.28
N HIS A 158 15.90 -5.30 15.17
CA HIS A 158 15.68 -6.69 14.80
C HIS A 158 14.40 -6.87 13.95
N GLU A 159 13.33 -6.18 14.31
CA GLU A 159 12.09 -6.17 13.53
C GLU A 159 12.30 -5.50 12.16
N GLU A 160 13.09 -4.44 12.10
CA GLU A 160 13.44 -3.78 10.83
C GLU A 160 14.27 -4.71 9.92
N GLN A 161 15.19 -5.48 10.49
CA GLN A 161 15.96 -6.48 9.74
C GLN A 161 15.04 -7.57 9.16
N LYS A 162 14.13 -8.13 9.96
CA LYS A 162 13.14 -9.11 9.49
C LYS A 162 12.30 -8.55 8.36
N ARG A 163 11.86 -7.30 8.48
CA ARG A 163 11.10 -6.61 7.46
C ARG A 163 11.89 -6.49 6.16
N LYS A 164 13.15 -6.06 6.20
CA LYS A 164 14.03 -5.95 5.01
C LYS A 164 14.25 -7.31 4.33
N VAL A 165 14.47 -8.36 5.11
CA VAL A 165 14.59 -9.73 4.56
C VAL A 165 13.30 -10.16 3.86
N ARG A 166 12.13 -9.90 4.46
CA ARG A 166 10.84 -10.20 3.84
C ARG A 166 10.63 -9.42 2.53
N ILE A 167 10.99 -8.13 2.51
CA ILE A 167 10.89 -7.30 1.31
C ILE A 167 11.80 -7.83 0.20
N ALA A 168 13.04 -8.18 0.52
CA ALA A 168 13.98 -8.75 -0.45
C ALA A 168 13.47 -10.10 -0.99
N ALA A 169 13.01 -11.00 -0.13
CA ALA A 169 12.43 -12.29 -0.54
C ALA A 169 11.19 -12.10 -1.43
N GLY A 170 10.30 -11.17 -1.08
CA GLY A 170 9.12 -10.84 -1.88
C GLY A 170 9.46 -10.22 -3.23
N GLY A 171 10.52 -9.40 -3.29
CA GLY A 171 11.06 -8.89 -4.55
C GLY A 171 11.54 -10.00 -5.46
N LEU A 172 12.29 -10.99 -4.94
CA LEU A 172 12.70 -12.17 -5.70
C LEU A 172 11.51 -13.02 -6.15
N GLN A 173 10.52 -13.24 -5.25
CA GLN A 173 9.28 -13.94 -5.59
C GLN A 173 8.51 -13.28 -6.73
N SER A 174 8.59 -11.96 -6.87
CA SER A 174 7.87 -11.22 -7.91
C SER A 174 8.48 -11.36 -9.31
N ILE A 175 9.69 -11.87 -9.42
CA ILE A 175 10.44 -12.05 -10.69
C ILE A 175 10.37 -13.52 -11.16
N ALA A 176 10.15 -14.45 -10.24
CA ALA A 176 10.04 -15.88 -10.53
C ALA A 176 8.68 -16.24 -11.12
#